data_bcfa58cac1776114b43f5b35ded0550c
#
_entry.id   bcfa58cac1776114b43f5b35ded0550c
#
_cell.length_a   1.000
_cell.length_b   1.000
_cell.length_c   1.000
_cell.angle_alpha   90.00
_cell.angle_beta   90.00
_cell.angle_gamma   90.00
#
_symmetry.space_group_name_H-M   'P 1'
#
loop_
_entity.id
_entity.type
_entity.pdbx_description
1 polymer ?
#
loop_
_entity_poly.entity_id
_entity_poly.type
_entity_poly.pdbx_seq_one_letter_code
_entity_poly.pdbx_strand_id
1 'polypeptide(L)'
;LLKANPPDAVFAVSDTLAAGALRAIQQAGLRVPEDIAVVGFDGTELAEMISLTTIEQPSRDIGRKAVNLLLNKIDNPDAPTERVMMDWRFISRASS
;
A
#
# COMPACT_ATOMS: atom_id res chain seq x y z
N LEU A 1 -17.54 9.10 13.02
CA LEU A 1 -16.10 9.30 13.17
C LEU A 1 -15.62 10.58 12.49
N LEU A 2 -15.85 10.72 11.18
CA LEU A 2 -15.36 11.88 10.43
C LEU A 2 -16.03 13.20 10.82
N LYS A 3 -17.29 13.17 11.25
CA LYS A 3 -18.04 14.38 11.55
C LYS A 3 -17.76 14.94 12.92
N ALA A 4 -17.61 14.07 13.91
CA ALA A 4 -17.51 14.49 15.32
C ALA A 4 -16.06 14.80 15.72
N ASN A 5 -15.13 13.96 15.31
CA ASN A 5 -13.73 14.07 15.73
C ASN A 5 -12.83 13.38 14.67
N PRO A 6 -12.60 14.04 13.54
CA PRO A 6 -11.84 13.44 12.47
C PRO A 6 -10.37 13.18 12.88
N PRO A 7 -9.77 12.08 12.43
CA PRO A 7 -8.35 11.84 12.63
C PRO A 7 -7.51 12.81 11.78
N ASP A 8 -6.27 13.00 12.16
CA ASP A 8 -5.33 13.82 11.37
C ASP A 8 -4.85 13.09 10.12
N ALA A 9 -4.77 11.77 10.18
CA ALA A 9 -4.30 10.96 9.07
C ALA A 9 -4.92 9.56 9.09
N VAL A 10 -4.99 8.94 7.91
CA VAL A 10 -5.47 7.58 7.72
C VAL A 10 -4.41 6.80 6.94
N PHE A 11 -4.02 5.66 7.46
CA PHE A 11 -3.22 4.68 6.74
C PHE A 11 -4.13 3.51 6.37
N ALA A 12 -4.31 3.29 5.06
CA ALA A 12 -5.13 2.20 4.55
C ALA A 12 -4.23 1.04 4.10
N VAL A 13 -4.65 -0.20 4.36
CA VAL A 13 -3.83 -1.38 4.08
C VAL A 13 -3.70 -1.71 2.60
N SER A 14 -4.42 -1.02 1.73
CA SER A 14 -4.28 -1.14 0.28
C SER A 14 -4.65 0.18 -0.39
N ASP A 15 -4.18 0.38 -1.62
CA ASP A 15 -4.53 1.57 -2.41
C ASP A 15 -6.03 1.61 -2.72
N THR A 16 -6.65 0.45 -2.91
CA THR A 16 -8.09 0.37 -3.16
C THR A 16 -8.89 0.86 -1.96
N LEU A 17 -8.52 0.44 -0.75
CA LEU A 17 -9.17 0.92 0.47
C LEU A 17 -8.89 2.41 0.69
N ALA A 18 -7.68 2.87 0.38
CA ALA A 18 -7.33 4.28 0.46
C ALA A 18 -8.21 5.13 -0.48
N ALA A 19 -8.50 4.63 -1.68
CA ALA A 19 -9.38 5.32 -2.63
C ALA A 19 -10.79 5.49 -2.03
N GLY A 20 -11.30 4.46 -1.37
CA GLY A 20 -12.58 4.54 -0.66
C GLY A 20 -12.55 5.56 0.47
N ALA A 21 -11.47 5.59 1.23
CA ALA A 21 -11.29 6.58 2.30
C ALA A 21 -11.26 8.02 1.74
N LEU A 22 -10.53 8.25 0.66
CA LEU A 22 -10.48 9.55 -0.01
C LEU A 22 -11.89 10.02 -0.39
N ARG A 23 -12.67 9.13 -0.98
CA ARG A 23 -14.03 9.45 -1.39
C ARG A 23 -14.91 9.81 -0.19
N ALA A 24 -14.84 9.03 0.89
CA ALA A 24 -15.61 9.28 2.09
C ALA A 24 -15.25 10.64 2.73
N ILE A 25 -13.96 10.96 2.78
CA ILE A 25 -13.47 12.24 3.31
C ILE A 25 -14.01 13.40 2.47
N GLN A 26 -13.95 13.29 1.14
CA GLN A 26 -14.46 14.33 0.24
C GLN A 26 -15.97 14.50 0.37
N GLN A 27 -16.72 13.40 0.51
CA GLN A 27 -18.16 13.44 0.72
C GLN A 27 -18.55 14.09 2.05
N ALA A 28 -17.67 14.00 3.05
CA ALA A 28 -17.87 14.67 4.34
C ALA A 28 -17.51 16.16 4.30
N GLY A 29 -17.06 16.66 3.15
CA GLY A 29 -16.69 18.07 3.00
C GLY A 29 -15.30 18.41 3.55
N LEU A 30 -14.49 17.40 3.81
CA LEU A 30 -13.14 17.57 4.35
C LEU A 30 -12.10 17.52 3.23
N ARG A 31 -10.96 18.17 3.46
CA ARG A 31 -9.89 18.30 2.47
C ARG A 31 -8.77 17.28 2.74
N VAL A 32 -8.13 16.82 1.67
CA VAL A 32 -6.96 15.95 1.74
C VAL A 32 -5.80 16.67 1.04
N PRO A 33 -4.65 16.86 1.67
CA PRO A 33 -4.27 16.40 3.01
C PRO A 33 -4.55 17.40 4.14
N GLU A 34 -5.13 18.58 3.86
CA GLU A 34 -5.18 19.67 4.82
C GLU A 34 -5.93 19.31 6.10
N ASP A 35 -7.07 18.61 5.97
CA ASP A 35 -7.85 18.17 7.13
C ASP A 35 -7.49 16.75 7.54
N ILE A 36 -7.29 15.86 6.57
CA ILE A 36 -6.92 14.47 6.82
C ILE A 36 -5.93 14.03 5.74
N ALA A 37 -4.75 13.60 6.13
CA ALA A 37 -3.80 12.98 5.22
C ALA A 37 -4.16 11.50 5.00
N VAL A 38 -3.93 10.97 3.79
CA VAL A 38 -4.22 9.57 3.47
C VAL A 38 -3.01 8.92 2.83
N VAL A 39 -2.66 7.75 3.33
CA VAL A 39 -1.58 6.91 2.81
C VAL A 39 -2.13 5.53 2.51
N GLY A 40 -1.82 5.01 1.34
CA GLY A 40 -2.18 3.66 0.94
C GLY A 40 -1.01 2.69 1.04
N PHE A 41 -1.19 1.53 0.44
CA PHE A 41 -0.18 0.48 0.41
C PHE A 41 -0.36 -0.34 -0.87
N ASP A 42 0.68 -0.72 -1.52
CA ASP A 42 0.88 -1.55 -2.70
C ASP A 42 1.58 -0.83 -3.85
N GLY A 43 1.34 0.46 -4.07
CA GLY A 43 1.96 1.20 -5.17
C GLY A 43 1.34 0.87 -6.53
N THR A 44 0.02 0.79 -6.59
CA THR A 44 -0.72 0.44 -7.80
C THR A 44 -0.85 1.62 -8.77
N GLU A 45 -1.27 1.31 -10.01
CA GLU A 45 -1.65 2.35 -10.98
C GLU A 45 -2.76 3.26 -10.44
N LEU A 46 -3.69 2.70 -9.67
CA LEU A 46 -4.75 3.48 -9.04
C LEU A 46 -4.17 4.60 -8.16
N ALA A 47 -3.13 4.28 -7.37
CA ALA A 47 -2.49 5.26 -6.52
C ALA A 47 -1.92 6.43 -7.33
N GLU A 48 -1.30 6.14 -8.47
CA GLU A 48 -0.78 7.16 -9.37
C GLU A 48 -1.92 8.03 -9.93
N MET A 49 -2.99 7.41 -10.39
CA MET A 49 -4.13 8.11 -10.98
C MET A 49 -4.82 9.07 -10.02
N ILE A 50 -4.89 8.72 -8.74
CA ILE A 50 -5.57 9.53 -7.73
C ILE A 50 -4.61 10.34 -6.85
N SER A 51 -3.34 10.40 -7.24
CA SER A 51 -2.29 11.16 -6.52
C SER A 51 -2.17 10.73 -5.05
N LEU A 52 -2.25 9.43 -4.81
CA LEU A 52 -2.20 8.83 -3.49
C LEU A 52 -0.75 8.53 -3.08
N THR A 53 -0.36 9.04 -1.92
CA THR A 53 0.88 8.61 -1.25
C THR A 53 0.75 7.15 -0.88
N THR A 54 1.73 6.34 -1.24
CA THR A 54 1.66 4.89 -1.04
C THR A 54 3.04 4.29 -0.82
N ILE A 55 3.07 3.05 -0.35
CA ILE A 55 4.28 2.25 -0.27
C ILE A 55 4.24 1.26 -1.43
N GLU A 56 5.19 1.40 -2.35
CA GLU A 56 5.30 0.51 -3.50
C GLU A 56 6.11 -0.72 -3.13
N GLN A 57 5.51 -1.89 -3.34
CA GLN A 57 6.18 -3.16 -3.17
C GLN A 57 6.74 -3.62 -4.52
N PRO A 58 7.91 -4.28 -4.55
CA PRO A 58 8.45 -4.84 -5.79
C PRO A 58 7.70 -6.14 -6.15
N SER A 59 6.42 -6.03 -6.51
CA SER A 59 5.51 -7.18 -6.66
C SER A 59 6.00 -8.20 -7.66
N ARG A 60 6.58 -7.76 -8.79
CA ARG A 60 7.13 -8.67 -9.80
C ARG A 60 8.31 -9.46 -9.25
N ASP A 61 9.22 -8.79 -8.54
CA ASP A 61 10.39 -9.42 -7.95
C ASP A 61 10.00 -10.35 -6.81
N ILE A 62 8.99 -9.97 -6.01
CA ILE A 62 8.44 -10.82 -4.94
C ILE A 62 7.89 -12.10 -5.55
N GLY A 63 7.08 -12.01 -6.61
CA GLY A 63 6.54 -13.18 -7.30
C GLY A 63 7.62 -14.07 -7.87
N ARG A 64 8.61 -13.49 -8.53
CA ARG A 64 9.74 -14.24 -9.09
C ARG A 64 10.52 -14.97 -7.99
N LYS A 65 10.84 -14.26 -6.91
CA LYS A 65 11.58 -14.85 -5.78
C LYS A 65 10.79 -15.97 -5.12
N ALA A 66 9.48 -15.77 -4.93
CA ALA A 66 8.60 -16.78 -4.35
C ALA A 66 8.57 -18.07 -5.18
N VAL A 67 8.45 -17.94 -6.50
CA VAL A 67 8.47 -19.10 -7.40
C VAL A 67 9.81 -19.83 -7.34
N ASN A 68 10.92 -19.09 -7.37
CA ASN A 68 12.25 -19.68 -7.29
C ASN A 68 12.48 -20.44 -6.00
N LEU A 69 12.01 -19.88 -4.87
CA LEU A 69 12.09 -20.56 -3.57
C LEU A 69 11.26 -21.82 -3.56
N LEU A 70 10.06 -21.78 -4.14
CA LEU A 70 9.18 -22.93 -4.21
C LEU A 70 9.80 -24.05 -5.05
N LEU A 71 10.31 -23.72 -6.25
CA LEU A 71 10.95 -24.70 -7.12
C LEU A 71 12.17 -25.34 -6.46
N ASN A 72 12.98 -24.54 -5.76
CA ASN A 72 14.11 -25.08 -5.01
C ASN A 72 13.65 -26.03 -3.91
N LYS A 73 12.55 -25.70 -3.22
CA LYS A 73 12.00 -26.56 -2.15
C LYS A 73 11.45 -27.87 -2.70
N ILE A 74 10.87 -27.85 -3.89
CA ILE A 74 10.37 -29.06 -4.57
C ILE A 74 11.54 -29.97 -4.93
N ASP A 75 12.63 -29.42 -5.50
CA ASP A 75 13.81 -30.18 -5.90
C ASP A 75 14.62 -30.67 -4.70
N ASN A 76 14.62 -29.92 -3.61
CA ASN A 76 15.38 -30.18 -2.39
C ASN A 76 14.47 -30.06 -1.16
N PRO A 77 13.61 -31.08 -0.88
CA PRO A 77 12.62 -30.96 0.21
C PRO A 77 13.23 -30.70 1.59
N ASP A 78 14.48 -31.09 1.78
CA ASP A 78 15.20 -30.90 3.05
C ASP A 78 15.93 -29.57 3.14
N ALA A 79 15.84 -28.72 2.10
CA ALA A 79 16.46 -27.41 2.11
C ALA A 79 15.86 -26.56 3.25
N PRO A 80 16.68 -25.71 3.91
CA PRO A 80 16.18 -24.88 5.00
C PRO A 80 15.16 -23.85 4.50
N THR A 81 14.21 -23.51 5.36
CA THR A 81 13.26 -22.43 5.08
C THR A 81 14.00 -21.11 5.06
N GLU A 82 13.74 -20.31 4.01
CA GLU A 82 14.34 -19.00 3.86
C GLU A 82 13.31 -17.89 4.08
N ARG A 83 13.77 -16.80 4.69
CA ARG A 83 13.04 -15.53 4.73
C ARG A 83 13.81 -14.52 3.93
N VAL A 84 13.13 -13.90 2.98
CA VAL A 84 13.73 -12.88 2.13
C VAL A 84 12.95 -11.61 2.28
N MET A 85 13.62 -10.53 2.73
CA MET A 85 13.03 -9.21 2.80
C MET A 85 13.32 -8.48 1.48
N MET A 86 12.28 -8.09 0.76
CA MET A 86 12.42 -7.34 -0.48
C MET A 86 12.34 -5.84 -0.19
N ASP A 87 13.02 -5.04 -1.00
CA ASP A 87 13.03 -3.60 -0.83
C ASP A 87 11.68 -3.00 -1.25
N TRP A 88 11.23 -2.04 -0.47
CA TRP A 88 10.01 -1.28 -0.73
C TRP A 88 10.38 0.19 -0.95
N ARG A 89 9.44 0.96 -1.50
CA ARG A 89 9.66 2.37 -1.78
C ARG A 89 8.48 3.20 -1.29
N PHE A 90 8.77 4.27 -0.54
CA PHE A 90 7.76 5.25 -0.16
C PHE A 90 7.61 6.28 -1.27
N ILE A 91 6.39 6.46 -1.78
CA ILE A 91 6.08 7.40 -2.86
C ILE A 91 5.16 8.47 -2.31
N SER A 92 5.71 9.66 -2.09
CA SER A 92 4.95 10.81 -1.59
C SER A 92 4.22 11.48 -2.76
N ARG A 93 2.92 11.67 -2.60
CA ARG A 93 2.07 12.35 -3.56
C ARG A 93 1.18 13.37 -2.86
N ALA A 94 0.14 13.85 -3.54
CA ALA A 94 -0.68 14.94 -3.04
C ALA A 94 -1.56 14.59 -1.83
N SER A 95 -1.79 13.31 -1.52
CA SER A 95 -2.69 12.90 -0.43
C SER A 95 -2.09 13.01 0.96
N SER A 96 -0.84 13.35 1.05
CA SER A 96 -0.18 13.47 2.36
C SER A 96 0.79 14.64 2.43
#